data_d99766eba88f16b271aaa524dc125c55
#
_entry.id   d99766eba88f16b271aaa524dc125c55
#
_cell.length_a   1.000
_cell.length_b   1.000
_cell.length_c   1.000
_cell.angle_alpha   90.00
_cell.angle_beta   90.00
_cell.angle_gamma   90.00
#
_symmetry.space_group_name_H-M   'P 1'
#
loop_
_entity.id
_entity.type
_entity.pdbx_description
1 polymer ?
#
loop_
_entity_poly.entity_id
_entity_poly.type
_entity_poly.pdbx_seq_one_letter_code
_entity_poly.pdbx_strand_id
1 'polypeptide(L)'
;MDFKLEVVVVPVTDVDRAKDFYVGKLGFQLDADTQPTPDLRVVHMTPPGSACSVVIGPTQVPAGTDLCSAGSYQLVVSDIEAARAELTKAGIEASEIQILDPRDGGKFVFFTDPDGNNWAVQEIRDHVGAEMY
;
A
#
# COMPACT_ATOMS: atom_id res chain seq x y z
N MET A 1 3.51 -1.13 -28.13
CA MET A 1 4.31 -1.61 -26.99
C MET A 1 3.52 -1.43 -25.70
N ASP A 2 3.46 -2.48 -24.89
CA ASP A 2 2.76 -2.43 -23.60
C ASP A 2 3.72 -1.93 -22.52
N PHE A 3 3.25 -1.00 -21.70
CA PHE A 3 3.98 -0.56 -20.53
C PHE A 3 3.22 -1.00 -19.29
N LYS A 4 3.82 -1.90 -18.51
CA LYS A 4 3.21 -2.44 -17.30
C LYS A 4 3.95 -1.89 -16.08
N LEU A 5 3.18 -1.45 -15.09
CA LEU A 5 3.78 -0.96 -13.85
C LEU A 5 4.23 -2.17 -13.04
N GLU A 6 5.54 -2.34 -12.86
CA GLU A 6 6.11 -3.48 -12.16
C GLU A 6 6.18 -3.28 -10.65
N VAL A 7 6.66 -2.11 -10.25
CA VAL A 7 6.92 -1.85 -8.85
C VAL A 7 6.83 -0.36 -8.55
N VAL A 8 6.39 -0.03 -7.34
CA VAL A 8 6.47 1.33 -6.81
C VAL A 8 7.35 1.31 -5.56
N VAL A 9 8.12 2.38 -5.37
CA VAL A 9 9.02 2.50 -4.22
C VAL A 9 8.38 3.43 -3.20
N VAL A 10 8.26 2.94 -1.96
CA VAL A 10 7.68 3.69 -0.86
C VAL A 10 8.82 4.17 0.05
N PRO A 11 8.98 5.47 0.24
CA PRO A 11 10.02 5.99 1.12
C PRO A 11 9.69 5.71 2.59
N VAL A 12 10.68 5.23 3.33
CA VAL A 12 10.51 4.92 4.76
C VAL A 12 11.75 5.36 5.54
N THR A 13 11.55 5.61 6.83
CA THR A 13 12.66 5.96 7.74
C THR A 13 13.22 4.74 8.46
N ASP A 14 12.39 3.70 8.62
CA ASP A 14 12.77 2.47 9.35
C ASP A 14 12.20 1.28 8.58
N VAL A 15 13.09 0.54 7.92
CA VAL A 15 12.70 -0.59 7.06
C VAL A 15 12.05 -1.71 7.87
N ASP A 16 12.58 -2.04 9.05
CA ASP A 16 11.99 -3.10 9.88
C ASP A 16 10.59 -2.76 10.34
N ARG A 17 10.38 -1.52 10.78
CA ARG A 17 9.05 -1.06 11.19
C ARG A 17 8.07 -1.08 10.02
N ALA A 18 8.51 -0.62 8.85
CA ALA A 18 7.69 -0.62 7.65
C ALA A 18 7.36 -2.05 7.22
N LYS A 19 8.34 -2.95 7.25
CA LYS A 19 8.11 -4.36 6.91
C LYS A 19 7.07 -5.00 7.84
N ASP A 20 7.18 -4.75 9.14
CA ASP A 20 6.21 -5.26 10.11
C ASP A 20 4.79 -4.75 9.81
N PHE A 21 4.67 -3.51 9.36
CA PHE A 21 3.38 -2.95 8.99
C PHE A 21 2.84 -3.60 7.72
N TYR A 22 3.61 -3.59 6.64
CA TYR A 22 3.11 -4.06 5.34
C TYR A 22 2.92 -5.57 5.29
N VAL A 23 3.84 -6.33 5.82
CA VAL A 23 3.75 -7.80 5.82
C VAL A 23 2.95 -8.28 7.02
N GLY A 24 3.25 -7.77 8.22
CA GLY A 24 2.65 -8.28 9.45
C GLY A 24 1.21 -7.84 9.66
N LYS A 25 0.90 -6.57 9.39
CA LYS A 25 -0.45 -6.03 9.63
C LYS A 25 -1.29 -6.00 8.36
N LEU A 26 -0.73 -5.47 7.28
CA LEU A 26 -1.49 -5.28 6.04
C LEU A 26 -1.61 -6.57 5.22
N GLY A 27 -0.73 -7.53 5.47
CA GLY A 27 -0.83 -8.85 4.83
C GLY A 27 -0.23 -8.93 3.44
N PHE A 28 0.63 -7.99 3.06
CA PHE A 28 1.34 -8.09 1.79
C PHE A 28 2.27 -9.29 1.81
N GLN A 29 2.39 -9.97 0.68
CA GLN A 29 3.28 -11.11 0.55
C GLN A 29 4.73 -10.63 0.48
N LEU A 30 5.59 -11.20 1.32
CA LEU A 30 7.02 -10.91 1.27
C LEU A 30 7.64 -11.73 0.15
N ASP A 31 8.14 -11.08 -0.88
CA ASP A 31 8.77 -11.74 -2.01
C ASP A 31 10.28 -11.87 -1.82
N ALA A 32 10.93 -10.84 -1.29
CA ALA A 32 12.36 -10.87 -1.04
C ALA A 32 12.73 -9.81 0.02
N ASP A 33 13.76 -10.12 0.80
CA ASP A 33 14.35 -9.20 1.73
C ASP A 33 15.86 -9.39 1.62
N THR A 34 16.53 -8.47 0.93
CA THR A 34 17.94 -8.59 0.60
C THR A 34 18.72 -7.37 1.03
N GLN A 35 20.01 -7.55 1.23
CA GLN A 35 20.92 -6.46 1.54
C GLN A 35 22.16 -6.59 0.65
N PRO A 36 22.06 -6.10 -0.61
CA PRO A 36 23.17 -6.23 -1.57
C PRO A 36 24.45 -5.54 -1.14
N THR A 37 24.33 -4.43 -0.38
CA THR A 37 25.47 -3.73 0.21
C THR A 37 25.13 -3.38 1.66
N PRO A 38 26.15 -3.03 2.50
CA PRO A 38 25.88 -2.63 3.88
C PRO A 38 24.91 -1.44 4.01
N ASP A 39 24.86 -0.58 3.00
CA ASP A 39 24.06 0.63 3.03
C ASP A 39 22.73 0.51 2.27
N LEU A 40 22.47 -0.63 1.63
CA LEU A 40 21.29 -0.81 0.80
C LEU A 40 20.53 -2.05 1.22
N ARG A 41 19.32 -1.86 1.71
CA ARG A 41 18.38 -2.94 1.98
C ARG A 41 17.19 -2.81 1.05
N VAL A 42 16.76 -3.92 0.48
CA VAL A 42 15.63 -3.97 -0.44
C VAL A 42 14.64 -5.00 0.06
N VAL A 43 13.44 -4.54 0.41
CA VAL A 43 12.34 -5.42 0.79
C VAL A 43 11.27 -5.32 -0.28
N HIS A 44 11.02 -6.42 -0.97
CA HIS A 44 10.08 -6.52 -2.08
C HIS A 44 8.83 -7.24 -1.62
N MET A 45 7.68 -6.61 -1.77
CA MET A 45 6.40 -7.12 -1.29
C MET A 45 5.34 -6.96 -2.36
N THR A 46 4.34 -7.84 -2.34
CA THR A 46 3.24 -7.76 -3.29
C THR A 46 1.91 -7.85 -2.56
N PRO A 47 1.01 -6.87 -2.75
CA PRO A 47 -0.35 -7.00 -2.25
C PRO A 47 -1.02 -8.24 -2.85
N PRO A 48 -1.76 -9.04 -2.06
CA PRO A 48 -2.43 -10.22 -2.58
C PRO A 48 -3.31 -9.88 -3.78
N GLY A 49 -3.13 -10.61 -4.88
CA GLY A 49 -3.89 -10.41 -6.10
C GLY A 49 -3.40 -9.30 -7.01
N SER A 50 -2.36 -8.57 -6.62
CA SER A 50 -1.84 -7.46 -7.42
C SER A 50 -0.73 -7.94 -8.37
N ALA A 51 -0.67 -7.34 -9.57
CA ALA A 51 0.44 -7.54 -10.49
C ALA A 51 1.59 -6.57 -10.23
N CYS A 52 1.30 -5.44 -9.56
CA CYS A 52 2.30 -4.45 -9.21
C CYS A 52 2.76 -4.67 -7.77
N SER A 53 4.07 -4.60 -7.56
CA SER A 53 4.68 -4.81 -6.25
C SER A 53 5.07 -3.50 -5.58
N VAL A 54 5.41 -3.59 -4.29
CA VAL A 54 5.86 -2.47 -3.49
C VAL A 54 7.26 -2.79 -2.96
N VAL A 55 8.17 -1.83 -3.05
CA VAL A 55 9.53 -1.98 -2.53
C VAL A 55 9.80 -0.88 -1.51
N ILE A 56 10.38 -1.26 -0.38
CA ILE A 56 10.89 -0.33 0.63
C ILE A 56 12.39 -0.59 0.83
N GLY A 57 13.11 0.44 1.28
CA GLY A 57 14.53 0.35 1.55
C GLY A 57 15.40 1.17 0.61
N PRO A 58 15.24 1.07 -0.74
CA PRO A 58 16.10 1.83 -1.65
C PRO A 58 16.07 3.35 -1.43
N THR A 59 14.94 3.87 -0.97
CA THR A 59 14.78 5.29 -0.66
C THR A 59 14.60 5.53 0.83
N GLN A 60 15.28 4.73 1.65
CA GLN A 60 15.25 4.98 3.09
C GLN A 60 15.87 6.35 3.37
N VAL A 61 15.17 7.15 4.16
CA VAL A 61 15.60 8.50 4.52
C VAL A 61 15.95 8.55 6.00
N PRO A 62 16.70 9.57 6.44
CA PRO A 62 17.06 9.68 7.86
C PRO A 62 15.83 9.75 8.76
N ALA A 63 15.94 9.16 9.95
CA ALA A 63 14.90 9.22 10.96
C ALA A 63 14.56 10.67 11.27
N GLY A 64 13.25 10.95 11.42
CA GLY A 64 12.79 12.32 11.68
C GLY A 64 12.52 13.14 10.44
N THR A 65 12.82 12.63 9.25
CA THR A 65 12.47 13.30 8.00
C THR A 65 10.96 13.38 7.86
N ASP A 66 10.47 14.55 7.42
CA ASP A 66 9.05 14.75 7.17
C ASP A 66 8.67 14.10 5.83
N LEU A 67 7.86 13.05 5.89
CA LEU A 67 7.38 12.32 4.71
C LEU A 67 5.91 12.58 4.40
N CYS A 68 5.27 13.55 5.05
CA CYS A 68 3.82 13.72 4.94
C CYS A 68 3.31 13.99 3.53
N SER A 69 4.19 14.38 2.60
CA SER A 69 3.84 14.55 1.20
C SER A 69 4.62 13.62 0.28
N ALA A 70 5.28 12.60 0.83
CA ALA A 70 6.23 11.78 0.08
C ALA A 70 5.54 10.78 -0.85
N GLY A 71 4.33 10.30 -0.54
CA GLY A 71 3.68 9.34 -1.40
C GLY A 71 2.19 9.19 -1.11
N SER A 72 1.47 8.81 -2.16
CA SER A 72 0.05 8.50 -2.08
C SER A 72 -0.19 7.31 -3.00
N TYR A 73 -0.79 6.26 -2.45
CA TYR A 73 -0.95 4.99 -3.13
C TYR A 73 -2.39 4.53 -3.03
N GLN A 74 -2.84 3.73 -4.00
CA GLN A 74 -4.22 3.30 -4.04
C GLN A 74 -4.32 1.80 -4.27
N LEU A 75 -5.16 1.16 -3.47
CA LEU A 75 -5.54 -0.24 -3.59
C LEU A 75 -6.98 -0.33 -4.05
N VAL A 76 -7.32 -1.39 -4.76
CA VAL A 76 -8.68 -1.65 -5.20
C VAL A 76 -9.15 -2.96 -4.59
N VAL A 77 -10.37 -2.95 -4.06
CA VAL A 77 -11.00 -4.13 -3.48
C VAL A 77 -12.40 -4.28 -4.03
N SER A 78 -12.96 -5.48 -3.91
CA SER A 78 -14.33 -5.74 -4.36
C SER A 78 -15.36 -5.46 -3.26
N ASP A 79 -14.94 -5.42 -1.99
CA ASP A 79 -15.83 -5.21 -0.84
C ASP A 79 -15.11 -4.32 0.18
N ILE A 80 -15.50 -3.04 0.21
CA ILE A 80 -14.85 -2.05 1.06
C ILE A 80 -15.14 -2.28 2.54
N GLU A 81 -16.31 -2.81 2.88
CA GLU A 81 -16.67 -3.07 4.27
C GLU A 81 -15.80 -4.20 4.84
N ALA A 82 -15.61 -5.26 4.06
CA ALA A 82 -14.74 -6.36 4.45
C ALA A 82 -13.27 -5.89 4.55
N ALA A 83 -12.83 -5.07 3.62
CA ALA A 83 -11.47 -4.52 3.64
C ALA A 83 -11.24 -3.66 4.88
N ARG A 84 -12.19 -2.77 5.20
CA ARG A 84 -12.08 -1.94 6.38
C ARG A 84 -12.05 -2.77 7.67
N ALA A 85 -12.86 -3.82 7.72
CA ALA A 85 -12.86 -4.72 8.87
C ALA A 85 -11.52 -5.43 9.06
N GLU A 86 -10.89 -5.85 7.97
CA GLU A 86 -9.56 -6.46 8.02
C GLU A 86 -8.50 -5.48 8.52
N LEU A 87 -8.54 -4.24 8.04
CA LEU A 87 -7.61 -3.20 8.49
C LEU A 87 -7.76 -2.93 9.99
N THR A 88 -8.99 -2.78 10.44
CA THR A 88 -9.29 -2.51 11.85
C THR A 88 -8.86 -3.68 12.73
N LYS A 89 -9.12 -4.91 12.28
CA LYS A 89 -8.73 -6.11 13.01
C LYS A 89 -7.21 -6.23 13.16
N ALA A 90 -6.48 -5.77 12.15
CA ALA A 90 -5.02 -5.78 12.17
C ALA A 90 -4.43 -4.65 13.03
N GLY A 91 -5.26 -3.77 13.58
CA GLY A 91 -4.80 -2.65 14.39
C GLY A 91 -4.42 -1.41 13.60
N ILE A 92 -4.85 -1.34 12.35
CA ILE A 92 -4.60 -0.17 11.50
C ILE A 92 -5.76 0.81 11.66
N GLU A 93 -5.46 2.07 11.93
CA GLU A 93 -6.48 3.12 11.98
C GLU A 93 -6.96 3.43 10.56
N ALA A 94 -8.17 3.00 10.25
CA ALA A 94 -8.79 3.26 8.96
C ALA A 94 -9.91 4.28 9.12
N SER A 95 -10.04 5.16 8.13
CA SER A 95 -11.13 6.12 8.11
C SER A 95 -12.49 5.43 8.03
N GLU A 96 -13.55 6.18 8.27
CA GLU A 96 -14.89 5.74 7.91
C GLU A 96 -14.99 5.59 6.39
N ILE A 97 -15.94 4.79 5.93
CA ILE A 97 -16.19 4.63 4.51
C ILE A 97 -16.74 5.96 3.98
N GLN A 98 -16.13 6.47 2.91
CA GLN A 98 -16.52 7.73 2.30
C GLN A 98 -16.98 7.48 0.88
N ILE A 99 -18.09 8.13 0.50
CA ILE A 99 -18.61 8.09 -0.87
C ILE A 99 -18.24 9.41 -1.52
N LEU A 100 -17.21 9.37 -2.39
CA LEU A 100 -16.69 10.60 -3.01
C LEU A 100 -17.45 10.96 -4.29
N ASP A 101 -18.03 9.96 -4.97
CA ASP A 101 -18.88 10.20 -6.14
C ASP A 101 -20.13 9.32 -6.04
N PRO A 102 -21.26 9.89 -5.62
CA PRO A 102 -22.50 9.13 -5.48
C PRO A 102 -23.02 8.55 -6.80
N ARG A 103 -22.61 9.12 -7.94
CA ARG A 103 -23.12 8.69 -9.24
C ARG A 103 -22.59 7.34 -9.66
N ASP A 104 -21.32 7.06 -9.37
CA ASP A 104 -20.70 5.79 -9.74
C ASP A 104 -20.44 4.88 -8.52
N GLY A 105 -20.83 5.32 -7.33
CA GLY A 105 -20.72 4.53 -6.12
C GLY A 105 -19.31 4.37 -5.62
N GLY A 106 -18.38 5.25 -6.00
CA GLY A 106 -16.99 5.19 -5.55
C GLY A 106 -16.88 5.32 -4.05
N LYS A 107 -16.55 4.22 -3.38
CA LYS A 107 -16.37 4.18 -1.93
C LYS A 107 -14.91 4.04 -1.59
N PHE A 108 -14.47 4.80 -0.59
CA PHE A 108 -13.07 4.88 -0.20
C PHE A 108 -12.89 4.72 1.29
N VAL A 109 -11.76 4.12 1.66
CA VAL A 109 -11.26 4.10 3.04
C VAL A 109 -9.80 4.54 2.97
N PHE A 110 -9.36 5.33 3.93
CA PHE A 110 -8.00 5.89 3.95
C PHE A 110 -7.26 5.44 5.21
N PHE A 111 -5.96 5.20 5.05
CA PHE A 111 -5.08 4.93 6.18
C PHE A 111 -3.66 5.42 5.83
N THR A 112 -2.80 5.45 6.83
CA THR A 112 -1.39 5.81 6.65
C THR A 112 -0.50 4.71 7.18
N ASP A 113 0.71 4.61 6.63
CA ASP A 113 1.73 3.74 7.19
C ASP A 113 2.43 4.43 8.37
N PRO A 114 3.39 3.77 9.06
CA PRO A 114 4.07 4.37 10.20
C PRO A 114 4.83 5.66 9.88
N ASP A 115 5.20 5.88 8.64
CA ASP A 115 5.91 7.09 8.20
C ASP A 115 4.98 8.16 7.64
N GLY A 116 3.67 7.92 7.62
CA GLY A 116 2.70 8.89 7.11
C GLY A 116 2.47 8.81 5.61
N ASN A 117 2.97 7.79 4.92
CA ASN A 117 2.60 7.57 3.53
C ASN A 117 1.10 7.30 3.44
N ASN A 118 0.43 7.96 2.51
CA ASN A 118 -1.02 7.89 2.38
C ASN A 118 -1.46 6.74 1.50
N TRP A 119 -2.44 5.98 1.98
CA TRP A 119 -3.04 4.90 1.24
C TRP A 119 -4.54 5.10 1.14
N ALA A 120 -5.08 4.89 -0.06
CA ALA A 120 -6.51 4.87 -0.32
C ALA A 120 -6.91 3.46 -0.74
N VAL A 121 -8.04 2.99 -0.22
CA VAL A 121 -8.65 1.73 -0.65
C VAL A 121 -9.97 2.08 -1.31
N GLN A 122 -10.16 1.69 -2.55
CA GLN A 122 -11.36 1.96 -3.33
C GLN A 122 -12.09 0.67 -3.64
N GLU A 123 -13.41 0.70 -3.48
CA GLU A 123 -14.24 -0.41 -3.93
C GLU A 123 -14.59 -0.26 -5.40
N ILE A 124 -14.27 -1.27 -6.19
CA ILE A 124 -14.70 -1.37 -7.58
C ILE A 124 -15.27 -2.78 -7.76
N ARG A 125 -16.59 -2.88 -7.87
CA ARG A 125 -17.28 -4.17 -7.98
C ARG A 125 -17.38 -4.65 -9.43
N ASP A 126 -17.85 -3.77 -10.32
CA ASP A 126 -18.07 -4.07 -11.73
C ASP A 126 -17.09 -3.25 -12.55
N HIS A 127 -15.90 -3.78 -12.72
CA HIS A 127 -14.85 -3.06 -13.41
C HIS A 127 -14.84 -3.41 -14.90
N VAL A 128 -15.17 -2.44 -15.75
CA VAL A 128 -15.03 -2.59 -17.19
C VAL A 128 -13.53 -2.65 -17.49
N GLY A 129 -13.10 -3.73 -18.11
CA GLY A 129 -11.67 -3.93 -18.35
C GLY A 129 -10.95 -4.50 -17.12
N ALA A 130 -11.62 -5.41 -16.40
CA ALA A 130 -11.05 -6.02 -15.20
C ALA A 130 -9.70 -6.68 -15.46
N GLU A 131 -9.42 -7.07 -16.66
CA GLU A 131 -8.13 -7.64 -17.06
C GLU A 131 -6.97 -6.66 -16.93
N MET A 132 -7.25 -5.40 -16.70
CA MET A 132 -6.22 -4.38 -16.48
C MET A 132 -5.60 -4.44 -15.09
N TYR A 133 -6.21 -5.20 -14.20
CA TYR A 133 -5.74 -5.32 -12.81
C TYR A 133 -5.18 -6.72 -12.47
#